data_86d8f0d6532b8a06b7c03dd09e0e7ea7
#
_entry.id   86d8f0d6532b8a06b7c03dd09e0e7ea7
#
_cell.length_a   1.000
_cell.length_b   1.000
_cell.length_c   1.000
_cell.angle_alpha   90.00
_cell.angle_beta   90.00
_cell.angle_gamma   90.00
#
_symmetry.space_group_name_H-M   'P 1'
#
loop_
_entity.id
_entity.type
_entity.pdbx_description
1 polymer ?
#
loop_
_entity_poly.entity_id
_entity_poly.type
_entity_poly.pdbx_seq_one_letter_code
_entity_poly.pdbx_strand_id
1 'polypeptide(L)'
;MKSKDIRKAYLQFFESKEHLIVPSAPIVLKDDPTLMFNNSGMAQFKEYFLGIGTPKSPRIADTQKCLRVSGKHNDLEDVGFDTYHHTMFEMLGNWSFGDPARPAGGYFKKEALDWAWEFLTEVLKLDKDRLYVSVFEGNPAENVPFDQESWDIWKKYVPEDRIILGNKKDNFWEMGDQGPCGPCSEIHIDLRTDAERARVSGRSLVNADHPQVVEIWNNVFMEFNRKADGSLEKLPAKHVDTGMGFERLCMAMQGVTSNYDTDVFTPLIDKVTQITGFKYVPNTVTPSAVEEKTNIAIRVIVDHVRAVAFAIADGQLPSNTGAGYVIRRILRRAIRYGYSFLGMKEPFINKLVAVLASQMGEFFPEIKSQQQLVTNVIREEEASFLRTLEQGLILLENIITNATEKVISGKRAFILYDTYGFPIDLTSL
;
A
#
# COMPACT_ATOMS: atom_id res chain seq x y z
N MET A 1 -5.50 -20.23 0.30
CA MET A 1 -6.67 -19.59 0.95
C MET A 1 -7.08 -18.38 0.11
N LYS A 2 -8.40 -18.09 -0.01
CA LYS A 2 -8.86 -16.90 -0.75
C LYS A 2 -8.69 -15.63 0.09
N SER A 3 -8.50 -14.50 -0.57
CA SER A 3 -8.29 -13.19 0.07
C SER A 3 -9.39 -12.83 1.09
N LYS A 4 -10.67 -13.05 0.76
CA LYS A 4 -11.77 -12.83 1.70
C LYS A 4 -11.68 -13.68 2.98
N ASP A 5 -11.19 -14.91 2.87
CA ASP A 5 -11.07 -15.84 4.01
C ASP A 5 -9.87 -15.45 4.90
N ILE A 6 -8.79 -14.94 4.30
CA ILE A 6 -7.63 -14.40 5.02
C ILE A 6 -8.08 -13.21 5.87
N ARG A 7 -8.84 -12.28 5.28
CA ARG A 7 -9.35 -11.09 5.97
C ARG A 7 -10.26 -11.46 7.16
N LYS A 8 -11.18 -12.42 6.92
CA LYS A 8 -12.04 -12.96 8.00
C LYS A 8 -11.23 -13.63 9.11
N ALA A 9 -10.27 -14.46 8.76
CA ALA A 9 -9.43 -15.16 9.74
C ALA A 9 -8.67 -14.16 10.64
N TYR A 10 -8.14 -13.07 10.06
CA TYR A 10 -7.45 -12.01 10.81
C TYR A 10 -8.39 -11.33 11.81
N LEU A 11 -9.53 -10.85 11.33
CA LEU A 11 -10.48 -10.14 12.20
C LEU A 11 -11.02 -11.04 13.31
N GLN A 12 -11.37 -12.29 13.01
CA GLN A 12 -11.83 -13.25 14.00
C GLN A 12 -10.74 -13.63 15.02
N PHE A 13 -9.49 -13.74 14.57
CA PHE A 13 -8.37 -14.00 15.47
C PHE A 13 -8.21 -12.88 16.50
N PHE A 14 -8.18 -11.62 16.05
CA PHE A 14 -8.04 -10.48 16.96
C PHE A 14 -9.29 -10.21 17.79
N GLU A 15 -10.49 -10.50 17.28
CA GLU A 15 -11.71 -10.51 18.08
C GLU A 15 -11.60 -11.52 19.24
N SER A 16 -11.05 -12.72 19.00
CA SER A 16 -10.79 -13.72 20.04
C SER A 16 -9.75 -13.29 21.08
N LYS A 17 -8.89 -12.31 20.73
CA LYS A 17 -7.93 -11.65 21.62
C LYS A 17 -8.50 -10.36 22.24
N GLU A 18 -9.83 -10.23 22.27
CA GLU A 18 -10.58 -9.11 22.87
C GLU A 18 -10.38 -7.76 22.18
N HIS A 19 -10.08 -7.74 20.89
CA HIS A 19 -10.06 -6.51 20.10
C HIS A 19 -11.45 -6.13 19.62
N LEU A 20 -11.78 -4.84 19.74
CA LEU A 20 -12.95 -4.26 19.09
C LEU A 20 -12.67 -4.15 17.59
N ILE A 21 -13.46 -4.82 16.78
CA ILE A 21 -13.37 -4.68 15.32
C ILE A 21 -14.08 -3.40 14.90
N VAL A 22 -13.36 -2.54 14.17
CA VAL A 22 -13.88 -1.27 13.66
C VAL A 22 -13.83 -1.22 12.13
N PRO A 23 -14.66 -0.40 11.49
CA PRO A 23 -14.60 -0.22 10.03
C PRO A 23 -13.36 0.59 9.63
N SER A 24 -12.91 0.39 8.39
CA SER A 24 -11.89 1.22 7.76
C SER A 24 -12.29 2.69 7.77
N ALA A 25 -11.36 3.55 8.12
CA ALA A 25 -11.54 4.99 7.92
C ALA A 25 -11.49 5.35 6.43
N PRO A 26 -12.02 6.53 6.03
CA PRO A 26 -11.88 7.03 4.67
C PRO A 26 -10.41 7.19 4.24
N ILE A 27 -10.14 7.00 2.94
CA ILE A 27 -8.79 7.18 2.38
C ILE A 27 -8.29 8.61 2.55
N VAL A 28 -9.18 9.60 2.42
CA VAL A 28 -8.85 11.04 2.50
C VAL A 28 -9.14 11.57 3.89
N LEU A 29 -8.13 12.13 4.52
CA LEU A 29 -8.23 12.77 5.84
C LEU A 29 -8.57 14.26 5.63
N LYS A 30 -9.81 14.64 5.94
CA LYS A 30 -10.30 16.03 5.70
C LYS A 30 -9.78 17.04 6.74
N ASP A 31 -9.52 16.59 7.95
CA ASP A 31 -9.24 17.45 9.10
C ASP A 31 -7.82 17.29 9.67
N ASP A 32 -6.94 16.53 9.00
CA ASP A 32 -5.54 16.39 9.43
C ASP A 32 -4.63 17.31 8.62
N PRO A 33 -3.98 18.31 9.25
CA PRO A 33 -3.09 19.24 8.56
C PRO A 33 -1.75 18.60 8.15
N THR A 34 -1.43 17.41 8.64
CA THR A 34 -0.14 16.74 8.42
C THR A 34 -0.21 15.62 7.40
N LEU A 35 -1.40 15.03 7.19
CA LEU A 35 -1.63 13.92 6.26
C LEU A 35 -2.81 14.22 5.34
N MET A 36 -2.56 14.18 4.04
CA MET A 36 -3.62 14.31 3.03
C MET A 36 -4.42 13.00 2.88
N PHE A 37 -3.73 11.87 3.00
CA PHE A 37 -4.30 10.54 2.83
C PHE A 37 -3.98 9.65 4.02
N ASN A 38 -4.84 8.68 4.24
CA ASN A 38 -4.61 7.59 5.18
C ASN A 38 -3.52 6.68 4.60
N ASN A 39 -2.27 6.86 5.01
CA ASN A 39 -1.11 6.13 4.50
C ASN A 39 -0.72 4.90 5.33
N SER A 40 -1.38 4.73 6.48
CA SER A 40 -1.18 3.61 7.42
C SER A 40 -2.43 3.40 8.27
N GLY A 41 -2.59 2.20 8.82
CA GLY A 41 -3.75 1.87 9.67
C GLY A 41 -3.91 2.75 10.90
N MET A 42 -2.79 3.25 11.45
CA MET A 42 -2.77 4.05 12.67
C MET A 42 -3.26 5.50 12.50
N ALA A 43 -3.35 6.01 11.26
CA ALA A 43 -3.63 7.44 11.06
C ALA A 43 -4.97 7.87 11.67
N GLN A 44 -5.99 7.01 11.63
CA GLN A 44 -7.29 7.28 12.28
C GLN A 44 -7.23 7.31 13.82
N PHE A 45 -6.15 6.79 14.43
CA PHE A 45 -5.97 6.67 15.89
C PHE A 45 -4.85 7.57 16.42
N LYS A 46 -4.29 8.45 15.61
CA LYS A 46 -3.15 9.33 15.93
C LYS A 46 -3.31 10.04 17.28
N GLU A 47 -4.50 10.57 17.55
CA GLU A 47 -4.78 11.31 18.79
C GLU A 47 -4.65 10.41 20.04
N TYR A 48 -5.06 9.14 19.95
CA TYR A 48 -4.98 8.21 21.07
C TYR A 48 -3.52 7.90 21.44
N PHE A 49 -2.63 7.79 20.47
CA PHE A 49 -1.20 7.63 20.71
C PHE A 49 -0.59 8.85 21.41
N LEU A 50 -1.07 10.04 21.12
CA LEU A 50 -0.64 11.29 21.74
C LEU A 50 -1.27 11.51 23.13
N GLY A 51 -2.12 10.61 23.61
CA GLY A 51 -2.85 10.76 24.87
C GLY A 51 -4.00 11.77 24.78
N ILE A 52 -4.46 12.10 23.57
CA ILE A 52 -5.59 13.00 23.34
C ILE A 52 -6.84 12.16 23.10
N GLY A 53 -7.83 12.34 23.97
CA GLY A 53 -9.07 11.56 23.91
C GLY A 53 -8.93 10.14 24.50
N THR A 54 -10.03 9.41 24.47
CA THR A 54 -10.11 8.03 24.99
C THR A 54 -10.56 7.09 23.88
N PRO A 55 -9.80 6.03 23.56
CA PRO A 55 -10.21 5.05 22.56
C PRO A 55 -11.47 4.31 23.02
N LYS A 56 -12.30 3.89 22.05
CA LYS A 56 -13.53 3.10 22.33
C LYS A 56 -13.22 1.77 23.03
N SER A 57 -12.06 1.22 22.79
CA SER A 57 -11.51 0.04 23.44
C SER A 57 -9.99 0.20 23.55
N PRO A 58 -9.32 -0.35 24.59
CA PRO A 58 -7.87 -0.38 24.65
C PRO A 58 -7.24 -1.29 23.59
N ARG A 59 -8.03 -2.17 22.97
CA ARG A 59 -7.62 -3.06 21.88
C ARG A 59 -8.55 -2.90 20.70
N ILE A 60 -8.00 -2.55 19.54
CA ILE A 60 -8.78 -2.35 18.30
C ILE A 60 -8.11 -3.12 17.16
N ALA A 61 -8.89 -3.64 16.24
CA ALA A 61 -8.38 -4.20 14.99
C ALA A 61 -9.31 -3.87 13.82
N ASP A 62 -8.72 -3.77 12.63
CA ASP A 62 -9.46 -3.58 11.39
C ASP A 62 -8.70 -4.06 10.14
N THR A 63 -9.30 -3.84 8.99
CA THR A 63 -8.63 -3.79 7.68
C THR A 63 -8.78 -2.39 7.12
N GLN A 64 -7.68 -1.64 7.05
CA GLN A 64 -7.67 -0.23 6.66
C GLN A 64 -7.26 -0.06 5.20
N LYS A 65 -8.05 0.72 4.45
CA LYS A 65 -7.67 1.22 3.12
C LYS A 65 -6.58 2.27 3.26
N CYS A 66 -5.42 2.03 2.65
CA CYS A 66 -4.29 2.96 2.69
C CYS A 66 -3.94 3.44 1.29
N LEU A 67 -3.49 4.70 1.17
CA LEU A 67 -3.06 5.31 -0.09
C LEU A 67 -1.65 5.92 0.08
N ARG A 68 -0.68 5.43 -0.70
CA ARG A 68 0.72 5.90 -0.70
C ARG A 68 1.11 6.49 -2.05
N VAL A 69 0.82 7.76 -2.25
CA VAL A 69 1.00 8.46 -3.53
C VAL A 69 1.59 9.87 -3.38
N SER A 70 2.04 10.21 -2.17
CA SER A 70 2.65 11.52 -1.86
C SER A 70 3.42 11.51 -0.55
N GLY A 71 4.30 12.48 -0.36
CA GLY A 71 5.07 12.67 0.87
C GLY A 71 6.18 11.63 1.06
N LYS A 72 6.44 11.27 2.32
CA LYS A 72 7.48 10.32 2.73
C LYS A 72 7.23 8.90 2.17
N HIS A 73 5.97 8.53 2.06
CA HIS A 73 5.53 7.23 1.54
C HIS A 73 4.86 7.45 0.18
N ASN A 74 5.60 7.25 -0.91
CA ASN A 74 5.12 7.45 -2.28
C ASN A 74 5.56 6.31 -3.18
N ASP A 75 4.64 5.39 -3.46
CA ASP A 75 4.88 4.19 -4.25
C ASP A 75 4.42 4.36 -5.72
N LEU A 76 3.93 5.56 -6.11
CA LEU A 76 3.27 5.78 -7.41
C LEU A 76 4.12 5.40 -8.63
N GLU A 77 5.43 5.66 -8.57
CA GLU A 77 6.32 5.40 -9.71
C GLU A 77 6.70 3.91 -9.83
N ASP A 78 6.69 3.16 -8.72
CA ASP A 78 7.02 1.73 -8.70
C ASP A 78 5.85 0.85 -9.14
N VAL A 79 4.61 1.36 -8.99
CA VAL A 79 3.39 0.63 -9.32
C VAL A 79 3.34 0.24 -10.80
N GLY A 80 3.19 -1.05 -11.03
CA GLY A 80 3.15 -1.69 -12.34
C GLY A 80 4.50 -2.23 -12.80
N PHE A 81 5.61 -1.67 -12.32
CA PHE A 81 6.97 -2.09 -12.68
C PHE A 81 7.49 -3.20 -11.77
N ASP A 82 7.12 -3.18 -10.50
CA ASP A 82 7.38 -4.27 -9.57
C ASP A 82 6.14 -5.15 -9.32
N THR A 83 6.24 -6.08 -8.38
CA THR A 83 5.22 -7.10 -8.13
C THR A 83 4.46 -6.91 -6.83
N TYR A 84 4.78 -5.90 -6.00
CA TYR A 84 4.27 -5.80 -4.64
C TYR A 84 3.98 -4.38 -4.11
N HIS A 85 4.33 -3.30 -4.83
CA HIS A 85 3.92 -1.94 -4.49
C HIS A 85 2.58 -1.56 -5.14
N HIS A 86 1.78 -0.81 -4.40
CA HIS A 86 0.44 -0.38 -4.82
C HIS A 86 0.18 1.07 -4.42
N THR A 87 -0.60 1.79 -5.23
CA THR A 87 -1.10 3.12 -4.83
C THR A 87 -2.09 2.99 -3.67
N MET A 88 -3.04 2.07 -3.79
CA MET A 88 -3.98 1.69 -2.74
C MET A 88 -3.76 0.24 -2.35
N PHE A 89 -3.61 -0.01 -1.06
CA PHE A 89 -3.50 -1.35 -0.49
C PHE A 89 -4.31 -1.45 0.80
N GLU A 90 -4.57 -2.67 1.24
CA GLU A 90 -5.17 -2.91 2.54
C GLU A 90 -4.09 -3.21 3.57
N MET A 91 -4.20 -2.57 4.72
CA MET A 91 -3.39 -2.87 5.89
C MET A 91 -4.28 -3.51 6.94
N LEU A 92 -4.02 -4.78 7.25
CA LEU A 92 -4.61 -5.44 8.40
C LEU A 92 -3.87 -4.94 9.64
N GLY A 93 -4.58 -4.32 10.56
CA GLY A 93 -4.00 -3.68 11.73
C GLY A 93 -4.61 -4.12 13.05
N ASN A 94 -3.77 -4.22 14.08
CA ASN A 94 -4.20 -4.36 15.45
C ASN A 94 -3.44 -3.38 16.34
N TRP A 95 -4.17 -2.74 17.24
CA TRP A 95 -3.68 -1.67 18.09
C TRP A 95 -3.92 -1.97 19.55
N SER A 96 -2.95 -1.57 20.38
CA SER A 96 -3.07 -1.55 21.82
C SER A 96 -2.78 -0.16 22.34
N PHE A 97 -3.73 0.44 23.02
CA PHE A 97 -3.58 1.75 23.61
C PHE A 97 -3.32 1.61 25.12
N GLY A 98 -2.07 1.93 25.52
CA GLY A 98 -1.71 2.00 26.92
C GLY A 98 -2.40 3.18 27.60
N ASP A 99 -2.79 2.99 28.87
CA ASP A 99 -3.31 4.04 29.72
C ASP A 99 -2.53 4.02 31.05
N PRO A 100 -1.79 5.09 31.40
CA PRO A 100 -1.05 5.16 32.65
C PRO A 100 -1.94 5.00 33.88
N ALA A 101 -3.22 5.40 33.78
CA ALA A 101 -4.20 5.28 34.85
C ALA A 101 -4.90 3.92 34.88
N ARG A 102 -4.81 3.13 33.83
CA ARG A 102 -5.47 1.81 33.68
C ARG A 102 -4.54 0.80 33.02
N PRO A 103 -3.50 0.30 33.70
CA PRO A 103 -2.51 -0.59 33.10
C PRO A 103 -3.08 -1.92 32.57
N ALA A 104 -4.26 -2.33 32.97
CA ALA A 104 -4.82 -3.65 32.71
C ALA A 104 -5.58 -3.78 31.36
N GLY A 105 -5.66 -2.73 30.55
CA GLY A 105 -6.48 -2.77 29.32
C GLY A 105 -5.72 -3.07 28.05
N GLY A 106 -4.48 -2.60 27.94
CA GLY A 106 -3.62 -2.76 26.78
C GLY A 106 -2.64 -3.93 26.90
N TYR A 107 -1.83 -4.10 25.87
CA TYR A 107 -0.68 -5.02 25.82
C TYR A 107 0.51 -4.34 25.15
N PHE A 108 1.67 -4.99 25.16
CA PHE A 108 2.86 -4.45 24.52
C PHE A 108 3.62 -5.53 23.73
N LYS A 109 4.92 -5.47 23.66
CA LYS A 109 5.77 -6.29 22.78
C LYS A 109 5.50 -7.79 22.85
N LYS A 110 5.36 -8.31 24.09
CA LYS A 110 5.20 -9.75 24.28
C LYS A 110 3.99 -10.31 23.57
N GLU A 111 2.82 -9.79 23.88
CA GLU A 111 1.56 -10.24 23.29
C GLU A 111 1.51 -9.92 21.79
N ALA A 112 2.00 -8.75 21.37
CA ALA A 112 2.03 -8.36 19.96
C ALA A 112 2.81 -9.38 19.12
N LEU A 113 4.03 -9.72 19.52
CA LEU A 113 4.89 -10.65 18.78
C LEU A 113 4.43 -12.11 18.93
N ASP A 114 3.98 -12.52 20.11
CA ASP A 114 3.42 -13.86 20.34
C ASP A 114 2.18 -14.09 19.44
N TRP A 115 1.25 -13.13 19.36
CA TRP A 115 0.06 -13.25 18.51
C TRP A 115 0.37 -13.13 17.02
N ALA A 116 1.33 -12.31 16.64
CA ALA A 116 1.77 -12.24 15.24
C ALA A 116 2.32 -13.59 14.78
N TRP A 117 3.16 -14.23 15.60
CA TRP A 117 3.68 -15.57 15.30
C TRP A 117 2.58 -16.63 15.30
N GLU A 118 1.70 -16.65 16.31
CA GLU A 118 0.56 -17.56 16.41
C GLU A 118 -0.33 -17.46 15.17
N PHE A 119 -0.68 -16.23 14.75
CA PHE A 119 -1.54 -16.03 13.59
C PHE A 119 -0.92 -16.57 12.31
N LEU A 120 0.33 -16.24 12.04
CA LEU A 120 1.01 -16.65 10.80
C LEU A 120 1.25 -18.17 10.76
N THR A 121 1.68 -18.76 11.89
CA THR A 121 2.16 -20.14 11.88
C THR A 121 1.13 -21.18 12.34
N GLU A 122 0.20 -20.80 13.22
CA GLU A 122 -0.80 -21.73 13.74
C GLU A 122 -2.19 -21.53 13.10
N VAL A 123 -2.57 -20.31 12.75
CA VAL A 123 -3.85 -20.05 12.07
C VAL A 123 -3.68 -20.17 10.55
N LEU A 124 -2.74 -19.45 9.95
CA LEU A 124 -2.51 -19.47 8.51
C LEU A 124 -1.62 -20.62 8.03
N LYS A 125 -0.90 -21.28 8.94
CA LYS A 125 -0.02 -22.43 8.62
C LYS A 125 1.09 -22.08 7.63
N LEU A 126 1.62 -20.85 7.67
CA LEU A 126 2.81 -20.52 6.91
C LEU A 126 4.01 -21.34 7.40
N ASP A 127 4.87 -21.71 6.47
CA ASP A 127 6.08 -22.48 6.77
C ASP A 127 7.05 -21.62 7.61
N LYS A 128 7.27 -22.04 8.85
CA LYS A 128 8.17 -21.38 9.81
C LYS A 128 9.58 -21.22 9.26
N ASP A 129 10.01 -22.15 8.41
CA ASP A 129 11.36 -22.12 7.81
C ASP A 129 11.53 -21.08 6.71
N ARG A 130 10.47 -20.43 6.30
CA ARG A 130 10.47 -19.33 5.33
C ARG A 130 10.40 -17.95 5.99
N LEU A 131 10.20 -17.90 7.31
CA LEU A 131 10.01 -16.64 8.03
C LEU A 131 11.34 -16.14 8.61
N TYR A 132 11.58 -14.85 8.45
CA TYR A 132 12.67 -14.08 9.07
C TYR A 132 12.04 -12.94 9.86
N VAL A 133 12.69 -12.50 10.92
CA VAL A 133 12.24 -11.38 11.73
C VAL A 133 13.33 -10.35 11.85
N SER A 134 12.98 -9.07 11.98
CA SER A 134 13.96 -8.02 12.27
C SER A 134 13.67 -7.37 13.62
N VAL A 135 14.69 -6.82 14.23
CA VAL A 135 14.60 -6.04 15.46
C VAL A 135 15.46 -4.79 15.34
N PHE A 136 15.07 -3.73 16.00
CA PHE A 136 15.78 -2.46 15.98
C PHE A 136 17.15 -2.57 16.67
N GLU A 137 18.22 -2.22 15.96
CA GLU A 137 19.60 -2.29 16.47
C GLU A 137 19.96 -1.16 17.44
N GLY A 138 19.04 -0.18 17.62
CA GLY A 138 19.29 1.02 18.40
C GLY A 138 19.80 2.20 17.56
N ASN A 139 19.70 3.40 18.14
CA ASN A 139 20.25 4.63 17.58
C ASN A 139 20.89 5.47 18.69
N PRO A 140 22.20 5.35 18.95
CA PRO A 140 22.89 6.11 19.99
C PRO A 140 22.78 7.63 19.80
N ALA A 141 22.70 8.11 18.55
CA ALA A 141 22.60 9.56 18.27
C ALA A 141 21.29 10.19 18.78
N GLU A 142 20.23 9.39 18.92
CA GLU A 142 18.93 9.81 19.46
C GLU A 142 18.66 9.21 20.84
N ASN A 143 19.66 8.58 21.48
CA ASN A 143 19.52 7.88 22.77
C ASN A 143 18.43 6.80 22.78
N VAL A 144 18.19 6.13 21.66
CA VAL A 144 17.29 4.98 21.58
C VAL A 144 18.12 3.69 21.63
N PRO A 145 17.94 2.83 22.66
CA PRO A 145 18.73 1.62 22.81
C PRO A 145 18.32 0.52 21.83
N PHE A 146 19.17 -0.50 21.74
CA PHE A 146 18.84 -1.77 21.10
C PHE A 146 17.57 -2.39 21.71
N ASP A 147 16.71 -2.95 20.87
CA ASP A 147 15.47 -3.61 21.32
C ASP A 147 15.70 -5.05 21.81
N GLN A 148 16.33 -5.15 22.98
CA GLN A 148 16.63 -6.42 23.62
C GLN A 148 15.37 -7.24 23.93
N GLU A 149 14.26 -6.58 24.29
CA GLU A 149 13.01 -7.26 24.62
C GLU A 149 12.43 -8.01 23.41
N SER A 150 12.34 -7.38 22.26
CA SER A 150 11.89 -8.03 21.02
C SER A 150 12.84 -9.14 20.58
N TRP A 151 14.15 -8.95 20.72
CA TRP A 151 15.15 -9.99 20.46
C TRP A 151 14.93 -11.23 21.31
N ASP A 152 14.74 -11.07 22.63
CA ASP A 152 14.55 -12.18 23.57
C ASP A 152 13.20 -12.89 23.35
N ILE A 153 12.19 -12.19 22.88
CA ILE A 153 10.89 -12.79 22.50
C ILE A 153 11.08 -13.66 21.27
N TRP A 154 11.70 -13.14 20.19
CA TRP A 154 11.89 -13.87 18.96
C TRP A 154 12.76 -15.10 19.07
N LYS A 155 13.76 -15.11 19.96
CA LYS A 155 14.58 -16.30 20.25
C LYS A 155 13.77 -17.52 20.73
N LYS A 156 12.53 -17.34 21.17
CA LYS A 156 11.63 -18.44 21.53
C LYS A 156 11.03 -19.13 20.31
N TYR A 157 10.98 -18.46 19.18
CA TYR A 157 10.27 -18.88 17.97
C TYR A 157 11.18 -19.21 16.80
N VAL A 158 12.26 -18.47 16.64
CA VAL A 158 13.20 -18.62 15.53
C VAL A 158 14.64 -18.69 16.02
N PRO A 159 15.52 -19.42 15.33
CA PRO A 159 16.93 -19.40 15.64
C PRO A 159 17.55 -18.03 15.35
N GLU A 160 18.67 -17.70 16.02
CA GLU A 160 19.29 -16.37 15.98
C GLU A 160 19.74 -15.94 14.56
N ASP A 161 20.07 -16.88 13.69
CA ASP A 161 20.43 -16.62 12.30
C ASP A 161 19.26 -16.15 11.45
N ARG A 162 18.03 -16.21 11.97
CA ARG A 162 16.81 -15.66 11.34
C ARG A 162 16.31 -14.37 11.99
N ILE A 163 17.03 -13.86 12.99
CA ILE A 163 16.76 -12.54 13.58
C ILE A 163 17.77 -11.56 12.98
N ILE A 164 17.29 -10.55 12.27
CA ILE A 164 18.07 -9.54 11.59
C ILE A 164 18.08 -8.26 12.43
N LEU A 165 19.24 -7.62 12.54
CA LEU A 165 19.34 -6.30 13.14
C LEU A 165 19.04 -5.25 12.06
N GLY A 166 18.04 -4.44 12.29
CA GLY A 166 17.65 -3.35 11.38
C GLY A 166 17.98 -1.98 11.97
N ASN A 167 18.47 -1.12 11.11
CA ASN A 167 18.83 0.25 11.47
C ASN A 167 17.59 1.16 11.57
N LYS A 168 17.78 2.46 11.78
CA LYS A 168 16.70 3.44 11.88
C LYS A 168 15.83 3.49 10.62
N LYS A 169 16.39 3.29 9.43
CA LYS A 169 15.64 3.32 8.18
C LYS A 169 14.60 2.19 8.12
N ASP A 170 14.99 1.01 8.57
CA ASP A 170 14.19 -0.21 8.42
C ASP A 170 13.35 -0.50 9.66
N ASN A 171 13.91 -0.33 10.87
CA ASN A 171 13.27 -0.77 12.11
C ASN A 171 12.95 0.38 13.11
N PHE A 172 12.80 1.62 12.64
CA PHE A 172 12.26 2.71 13.45
C PHE A 172 11.19 3.45 12.64
N TRP A 173 9.93 3.15 12.92
CA TRP A 173 8.81 3.69 12.16
C TRP A 173 8.45 5.10 12.63
N GLU A 174 8.18 5.98 11.66
CA GLU A 174 7.74 7.36 11.87
C GLU A 174 6.54 7.64 10.97
N MET A 175 5.47 8.19 11.54
CA MET A 175 4.26 8.54 10.80
C MET A 175 4.52 9.55 9.66
N GLY A 176 5.41 10.50 9.91
CA GLY A 176 5.84 11.56 9.02
C GLY A 176 7.02 12.31 9.63
N ASP A 177 7.19 13.58 9.26
CA ASP A 177 8.24 14.43 9.84
C ASP A 177 7.99 14.77 11.31
N GLN A 178 6.75 14.63 11.77
CA GLN A 178 6.31 14.83 13.14
C GLN A 178 5.24 13.81 13.51
N GLY A 179 5.11 13.50 14.79
CA GLY A 179 4.06 12.64 15.32
C GLY A 179 4.58 11.39 16.03
N PRO A 180 3.68 10.47 16.41
CA PRO A 180 4.03 9.23 17.08
C PRO A 180 5.02 8.40 16.28
N CYS A 181 5.99 7.81 16.98
CA CYS A 181 7.03 6.98 16.38
C CYS A 181 7.62 6.00 17.40
N GLY A 182 8.38 5.03 16.93
CA GLY A 182 9.07 4.10 17.80
C GLY A 182 9.77 2.97 17.05
N PRO A 183 10.57 2.17 17.78
CA PRO A 183 11.21 1.00 17.23
C PRO A 183 10.16 0.00 16.75
N CYS A 184 10.49 -0.76 15.73
CA CYS A 184 9.59 -1.78 15.20
C CYS A 184 10.31 -3.10 14.94
N SER A 185 9.50 -4.14 14.83
CA SER A 185 9.92 -5.49 14.48
C SER A 185 9.12 -5.98 13.30
N GLU A 186 9.78 -6.33 12.23
CA GLU A 186 9.16 -6.79 10.99
C GLU A 186 9.21 -8.31 10.89
N ILE A 187 8.23 -8.88 10.20
CA ILE A 187 8.21 -10.28 9.79
C ILE A 187 8.27 -10.33 8.28
N HIS A 188 9.26 -11.05 7.76
CA HIS A 188 9.51 -11.24 6.34
C HIS A 188 9.28 -12.70 5.95
N ILE A 189 8.88 -12.92 4.70
CA ILE A 189 8.74 -14.26 4.14
C ILE A 189 9.61 -14.44 2.90
N ASP A 190 10.29 -15.59 2.81
CA ASP A 190 11.08 -15.99 1.64
C ASP A 190 10.23 -16.91 0.73
N LEU A 191 9.73 -16.35 -0.35
CA LEU A 191 8.86 -17.02 -1.33
C LEU A 191 9.64 -17.75 -2.42
N ARG A 192 10.97 -17.66 -2.43
CA ARG A 192 11.82 -18.31 -3.41
C ARG A 192 11.69 -19.83 -3.35
N THR A 193 12.08 -20.49 -4.44
CA THR A 193 12.17 -21.95 -4.50
C THR A 193 13.22 -22.47 -3.51
N ASP A 194 13.08 -23.71 -3.08
CA ASP A 194 14.04 -24.33 -2.15
C ASP A 194 15.46 -24.41 -2.76
N ALA A 195 15.56 -24.58 -4.07
CA ALA A 195 16.83 -24.57 -4.79
C ALA A 195 17.54 -23.20 -4.72
N GLU A 196 16.78 -22.10 -4.82
CA GLU A 196 17.33 -20.74 -4.68
C GLU A 196 17.72 -20.45 -3.24
N ARG A 197 16.89 -20.86 -2.28
CA ARG A 197 17.16 -20.73 -0.84
C ARG A 197 18.40 -21.48 -0.40
N ALA A 198 18.66 -22.66 -0.98
CA ALA A 198 19.86 -23.44 -0.71
C ALA A 198 21.14 -22.78 -1.24
N ARG A 199 21.07 -21.98 -2.30
CA ARG A 199 22.21 -21.27 -2.88
C ARG A 199 22.53 -19.96 -2.16
N VAL A 200 21.52 -19.21 -1.78
CA VAL A 200 21.64 -17.89 -1.13
C VAL A 200 20.67 -17.83 0.05
N SER A 201 21.22 -17.62 1.25
CA SER A 201 20.38 -17.47 2.45
C SER A 201 19.42 -16.30 2.32
N GLY A 202 18.16 -16.50 2.68
CA GLY A 202 17.16 -15.43 2.75
C GLY A 202 17.55 -14.31 3.71
N ARG A 203 18.36 -14.61 4.75
CA ARG A 203 18.87 -13.62 5.68
C ARG A 203 19.53 -12.41 4.99
N SER A 204 20.33 -12.66 3.97
CA SER A 204 21.05 -11.60 3.23
C SER A 204 20.15 -10.78 2.28
N LEU A 205 18.91 -11.21 2.10
CA LEU A 205 17.94 -10.60 1.19
C LEU A 205 16.82 -9.86 1.93
N VAL A 206 16.75 -9.98 3.25
CA VAL A 206 15.83 -9.18 4.07
C VAL A 206 16.24 -7.71 3.97
N ASN A 207 15.29 -6.82 3.70
CA ASN A 207 15.49 -5.38 3.49
C ASN A 207 16.52 -5.02 2.39
N ALA A 208 16.66 -5.91 1.39
CA ALA A 208 17.56 -5.75 0.24
C ALA A 208 16.79 -5.61 -1.09
N ASP A 209 15.56 -5.15 -1.06
CA ASP A 209 14.66 -4.93 -2.21
C ASP A 209 14.48 -6.18 -3.10
N HIS A 210 14.58 -7.38 -2.50
CA HIS A 210 14.40 -8.62 -3.24
C HIS A 210 12.90 -8.93 -3.43
N PRO A 211 12.39 -9.12 -4.68
CA PRO A 211 10.96 -9.23 -4.95
C PRO A 211 10.26 -10.45 -4.35
N GLN A 212 11.01 -11.45 -3.90
CA GLN A 212 10.49 -12.68 -3.29
C GLN A 212 10.92 -12.89 -1.82
N VAL A 213 11.65 -11.92 -1.22
CA VAL A 213 11.92 -11.91 0.23
C VAL A 213 11.36 -10.62 0.77
N VAL A 214 10.09 -10.66 1.13
CA VAL A 214 9.28 -9.46 1.35
C VAL A 214 8.81 -9.36 2.80
N GLU A 215 8.78 -8.13 3.30
CA GLU A 215 8.09 -7.81 4.54
C GLU A 215 6.59 -8.04 4.36
N ILE A 216 5.99 -8.78 5.30
CA ILE A 216 4.55 -9.03 5.33
C ILE A 216 3.87 -8.34 6.52
N TRP A 217 4.56 -8.11 7.64
CA TRP A 217 3.98 -7.53 8.85
C TRP A 217 5.00 -6.69 9.61
N ASN A 218 4.65 -5.45 9.91
CA ASN A 218 5.42 -4.56 10.76
C ASN A 218 4.72 -4.38 12.11
N ASN A 219 5.42 -4.62 13.21
CA ASN A 219 4.94 -4.44 14.58
C ASN A 219 5.67 -3.24 15.20
N VAL A 220 5.00 -2.12 15.32
CA VAL A 220 5.57 -0.87 15.82
C VAL A 220 5.25 -0.68 17.29
N PHE A 221 6.27 -0.37 18.06
CA PHE A 221 6.19 -0.09 19.49
C PHE A 221 6.28 1.42 19.71
N MET A 222 5.12 2.07 19.76
CA MET A 222 5.00 3.52 19.90
C MET A 222 5.39 3.95 21.29
N GLU A 223 6.57 4.55 21.42
CA GLU A 223 7.14 5.02 22.67
C GLU A 223 7.47 6.51 22.65
N PHE A 224 7.53 7.12 21.46
CA PHE A 224 8.01 8.49 21.26
C PHE A 224 7.07 9.32 20.38
N ASN A 225 7.23 10.64 20.49
CA ASN A 225 6.67 11.64 19.59
C ASN A 225 7.82 12.44 18.96
N ARG A 226 7.89 12.48 17.64
CA ARG A 226 8.83 13.32 16.89
C ARG A 226 8.30 14.75 16.88
N LYS A 227 9.09 15.68 17.38
CA LYS A 227 8.76 17.12 17.42
C LYS A 227 9.22 17.82 16.15
N ALA A 228 8.73 19.04 15.92
CA ALA A 228 9.11 19.88 14.77
C ALA A 228 10.60 20.22 14.70
N ASP A 229 11.29 20.25 15.84
CA ASP A 229 12.74 20.48 15.92
C ASP A 229 13.58 19.20 15.69
N GLY A 230 12.90 18.07 15.40
CA GLY A 230 13.52 16.76 15.19
C GLY A 230 13.80 15.98 16.48
N SER A 231 13.56 16.53 17.66
CA SER A 231 13.77 15.83 18.93
C SER A 231 12.71 14.73 19.17
N LEU A 232 13.08 13.74 19.99
CA LEU A 232 12.19 12.69 20.45
C LEU A 232 11.72 12.99 21.89
N GLU A 233 10.41 13.03 22.09
CA GLU A 233 9.78 13.11 23.39
C GLU A 233 9.08 11.78 23.70
N LYS A 234 9.20 11.28 24.93
CA LYS A 234 8.47 10.06 25.33
C LYS A 234 6.97 10.31 25.35
N LEU A 235 6.21 9.35 24.79
CA LEU A 235 4.76 9.36 24.91
C LEU A 235 4.33 9.13 26.37
N PRO A 236 3.13 9.61 26.76
CA PRO A 236 2.57 9.40 28.11
C PRO A 236 2.39 7.91 28.45
N ALA A 237 2.13 7.08 27.44
CA ALA A 237 2.01 5.63 27.58
C ALA A 237 2.69 4.92 26.41
N LYS A 238 2.91 3.62 26.57
CA LYS A 238 3.40 2.74 25.50
C LYS A 238 2.22 2.16 24.75
N HIS A 239 2.32 2.12 23.42
CA HIS A 239 1.27 1.61 22.55
C HIS A 239 1.82 0.62 21.55
N VAL A 240 0.96 -0.22 21.00
CA VAL A 240 1.26 -1.09 19.86
C VAL A 240 0.47 -0.59 18.66
N ASP A 241 1.17 -0.44 17.55
CA ASP A 241 0.63 -0.25 16.22
C ASP A 241 1.17 -1.36 15.32
N THR A 242 0.30 -2.08 14.63
CA THR A 242 0.78 -3.06 13.67
C THR A 242 0.15 -2.86 12.31
N GLY A 243 0.91 -3.17 11.26
CA GLY A 243 0.45 -3.11 9.90
C GLY A 243 0.93 -4.31 9.10
N MET A 244 -0.01 -5.17 8.71
CA MET A 244 0.27 -6.30 7.83
C MET A 244 -0.23 -6.00 6.42
N GLY A 245 0.67 -6.09 5.44
CA GLY A 245 0.33 -5.91 4.03
C GLY A 245 -0.57 -7.03 3.52
N PHE A 246 -1.85 -6.72 3.34
CA PHE A 246 -2.84 -7.73 2.97
C PHE A 246 -2.55 -8.39 1.63
N GLU A 247 -2.21 -7.62 0.61
CA GLU A 247 -1.88 -8.13 -0.73
C GLU A 247 -0.65 -9.02 -0.70
N ARG A 248 0.39 -8.64 0.06
CA ARG A 248 1.61 -9.44 0.25
C ARG A 248 1.31 -10.74 1.00
N LEU A 249 0.45 -10.70 2.01
CA LEU A 249 -0.01 -11.89 2.70
C LEU A 249 -0.80 -12.82 1.77
N CYS A 250 -1.68 -12.27 0.93
CA CYS A 250 -2.40 -13.05 -0.08
C CYS A 250 -1.44 -13.73 -1.05
N MET A 251 -0.40 -13.02 -1.50
CA MET A 251 0.65 -13.57 -2.36
C MET A 251 1.33 -14.79 -1.71
N ALA A 252 1.72 -14.67 -0.45
CA ALA A 252 2.32 -15.76 0.32
C ALA A 252 1.36 -16.95 0.49
N MET A 253 0.11 -16.69 0.85
CA MET A 253 -0.90 -17.72 1.11
C MET A 253 -1.39 -18.43 -0.15
N GLN A 254 -1.27 -17.81 -1.32
CA GLN A 254 -1.68 -18.39 -2.60
C GLN A 254 -0.50 -19.00 -3.37
N GLY A 255 0.73 -18.89 -2.83
CA GLY A 255 1.91 -19.50 -3.41
C GLY A 255 2.30 -18.90 -4.76
N VAL A 256 2.06 -17.62 -4.95
CA VAL A 256 2.44 -16.87 -6.15
C VAL A 256 3.55 -15.86 -5.84
N THR A 257 4.20 -15.32 -6.88
CA THR A 257 5.36 -14.43 -6.74
C THR A 257 5.06 -12.98 -7.15
N SER A 258 3.78 -12.68 -7.34
CA SER A 258 3.28 -11.32 -7.61
C SER A 258 1.93 -11.12 -6.94
N ASN A 259 1.72 -9.96 -6.33
CA ASN A 259 0.41 -9.58 -5.81
C ASN A 259 -0.66 -9.59 -6.91
N TYR A 260 -0.28 -9.23 -8.14
CA TYR A 260 -1.19 -9.19 -9.30
C TYR A 260 -1.68 -10.58 -9.72
N ASP A 261 -0.98 -11.65 -9.36
CA ASP A 261 -1.38 -13.04 -9.65
C ASP A 261 -2.33 -13.61 -8.58
N THR A 262 -2.66 -12.83 -7.55
CA THR A 262 -3.62 -13.22 -6.49
C THR A 262 -5.07 -12.96 -6.89
N ASP A 263 -5.99 -13.57 -6.17
CA ASP A 263 -7.43 -13.33 -6.34
C ASP A 263 -7.90 -11.92 -5.94
N VAL A 264 -7.00 -11.09 -5.40
CA VAL A 264 -7.24 -9.66 -5.19
C VAL A 264 -7.27 -8.91 -6.53
N PHE A 265 -6.41 -9.27 -7.49
CA PHE A 265 -6.25 -8.57 -8.76
C PHE A 265 -6.75 -9.35 -9.96
N THR A 266 -6.67 -10.69 -9.97
CA THR A 266 -7.00 -11.50 -11.16
C THR A 266 -8.39 -11.24 -11.73
N PRO A 267 -9.48 -11.03 -10.96
CA PRO A 267 -10.79 -10.71 -11.55
C PRO A 267 -10.82 -9.34 -12.27
N LEU A 268 -10.05 -8.35 -11.80
CA LEU A 268 -9.91 -7.06 -12.48
C LEU A 268 -9.07 -7.22 -13.75
N ILE A 269 -7.96 -7.98 -13.68
CA ILE A 269 -7.09 -8.31 -14.82
C ILE A 269 -7.90 -9.03 -15.90
N ASP A 270 -8.67 -10.04 -15.54
CA ASP A 270 -9.54 -10.78 -16.45
C ASP A 270 -10.56 -9.86 -17.14
N LYS A 271 -11.11 -8.89 -16.38
CA LYS A 271 -12.03 -7.91 -16.95
C LYS A 271 -11.35 -6.97 -17.93
N VAL A 272 -10.13 -6.49 -17.64
CA VAL A 272 -9.33 -5.69 -18.61
C VAL A 272 -9.03 -6.51 -19.85
N THR A 273 -8.55 -7.74 -19.70
CA THR A 273 -8.29 -8.68 -20.80
C THR A 273 -9.53 -8.90 -21.67
N GLN A 274 -10.69 -9.11 -21.04
CA GLN A 274 -11.96 -9.28 -21.77
C GLN A 274 -12.34 -8.05 -22.59
N ILE A 275 -12.11 -6.85 -22.06
CA ILE A 275 -12.48 -5.59 -22.73
C ILE A 275 -11.51 -5.25 -23.84
N THR A 276 -10.21 -5.42 -23.62
CA THR A 276 -9.16 -4.93 -24.50
C THR A 276 -8.70 -5.97 -25.52
N GLY A 277 -8.90 -7.27 -25.25
CA GLY A 277 -8.38 -8.38 -26.05
C GLY A 277 -6.90 -8.69 -25.81
N PHE A 278 -6.19 -7.88 -25.01
CA PHE A 278 -4.81 -8.14 -24.62
C PHE A 278 -4.75 -9.19 -23.53
N LYS A 279 -3.70 -10.03 -23.54
CA LYS A 279 -3.49 -11.05 -22.51
C LYS A 279 -2.49 -10.58 -21.46
N TYR A 280 -2.77 -10.87 -20.21
CA TYR A 280 -1.83 -10.75 -19.11
C TYR A 280 -1.00 -12.03 -19.00
N VAL A 281 0.31 -11.89 -18.85
CA VAL A 281 1.24 -13.02 -18.63
C VAL A 281 1.58 -13.06 -17.13
N PRO A 282 1.21 -14.11 -16.40
CA PRO A 282 1.53 -14.25 -14.98
C PRO A 282 3.03 -14.24 -14.70
N ASN A 283 3.43 -13.82 -13.52
CA ASN A 283 4.84 -13.68 -13.12
C ASN A 283 5.62 -15.01 -13.08
N THR A 284 4.94 -16.14 -13.22
CA THR A 284 5.54 -17.48 -13.34
C THR A 284 6.16 -17.74 -14.73
N VAL A 285 5.87 -16.90 -15.71
CA VAL A 285 6.37 -16.98 -17.09
C VAL A 285 7.16 -15.72 -17.40
N THR A 286 8.33 -15.85 -18.00
CA THR A 286 9.10 -14.69 -18.47
C THR A 286 8.42 -14.08 -19.70
N PRO A 287 7.89 -12.86 -19.62
CA PRO A 287 7.23 -12.22 -20.75
C PRO A 287 8.26 -11.73 -21.77
N SER A 288 7.85 -11.64 -23.03
CA SER A 288 8.59 -10.86 -24.05
C SER A 288 8.52 -9.36 -23.72
N ALA A 289 9.38 -8.56 -24.35
CA ALA A 289 9.40 -7.11 -24.14
C ALA A 289 8.07 -6.41 -24.48
N VAL A 290 7.30 -6.95 -25.43
CA VAL A 290 5.96 -6.44 -25.77
C VAL A 290 4.93 -6.84 -24.71
N GLU A 291 4.94 -8.10 -24.28
CA GLU A 291 4.07 -8.60 -23.23
C GLU A 291 4.33 -7.89 -21.91
N GLU A 292 5.59 -7.57 -21.58
CA GLU A 292 5.91 -6.83 -20.35
C GLU A 292 5.31 -5.41 -20.36
N LYS A 293 5.36 -4.69 -21.48
CA LYS A 293 4.67 -3.38 -21.60
C LYS A 293 3.16 -3.51 -21.42
N THR A 294 2.57 -4.56 -21.95
CA THR A 294 1.15 -4.90 -21.78
C THR A 294 0.84 -5.23 -20.32
N ASN A 295 1.66 -6.03 -19.67
CA ASN A 295 1.54 -6.38 -18.26
C ASN A 295 1.60 -5.15 -17.38
N ILE A 296 2.60 -4.28 -17.57
CA ILE A 296 2.73 -3.01 -16.83
C ILE A 296 1.46 -2.17 -16.99
N ALA A 297 0.95 -2.03 -18.22
CA ALA A 297 -0.27 -1.26 -18.45
C ALA A 297 -1.47 -1.84 -17.71
N ILE A 298 -1.65 -3.15 -17.76
CA ILE A 298 -2.75 -3.83 -17.03
C ILE A 298 -2.60 -3.67 -15.54
N ARG A 299 -1.38 -3.87 -14.98
CA ARG A 299 -1.08 -3.70 -13.54
C ARG A 299 -1.41 -2.27 -13.07
N VAL A 300 -0.94 -1.26 -13.80
CA VAL A 300 -1.25 0.15 -13.50
C VAL A 300 -2.76 0.41 -13.48
N ILE A 301 -3.50 -0.10 -14.47
CA ILE A 301 -4.95 0.13 -14.58
C ILE A 301 -5.69 -0.51 -13.39
N VAL A 302 -5.41 -1.78 -13.08
CA VAL A 302 -6.11 -2.50 -12.01
C VAL A 302 -5.75 -2.00 -10.62
N ASP A 303 -4.53 -1.52 -10.43
CA ASP A 303 -4.12 -0.84 -9.21
C ASP A 303 -4.84 0.50 -9.05
N HIS A 304 -4.73 1.36 -10.05
CA HIS A 304 -5.21 2.74 -9.96
C HIS A 304 -6.74 2.84 -9.88
N VAL A 305 -7.47 1.92 -10.51
CA VAL A 305 -8.94 1.91 -10.37
C VAL A 305 -9.37 1.65 -8.93
N ARG A 306 -8.62 0.86 -8.15
CA ARG A 306 -8.90 0.64 -6.73
C ARG A 306 -8.76 1.96 -5.95
N ALA A 307 -7.63 2.65 -6.12
CA ALA A 307 -7.36 3.92 -5.47
C ALA A 307 -8.41 4.98 -5.78
N VAL A 308 -8.71 5.18 -7.06
CA VAL A 308 -9.68 6.18 -7.53
C VAL A 308 -11.09 5.85 -7.10
N ALA A 309 -11.53 4.60 -7.26
CA ALA A 309 -12.87 4.18 -6.92
C ALA A 309 -13.17 4.33 -5.43
N PHE A 310 -12.24 3.92 -4.55
CA PHE A 310 -12.42 4.08 -3.10
C PHE A 310 -12.33 5.53 -2.64
N ALA A 311 -11.45 6.35 -3.24
CA ALA A 311 -11.41 7.78 -2.93
C ALA A 311 -12.75 8.46 -3.26
N ILE A 312 -13.34 8.15 -4.42
CA ILE A 312 -14.66 8.70 -4.81
C ILE A 312 -15.75 8.16 -3.89
N ALA A 313 -15.75 6.86 -3.56
CA ALA A 313 -16.72 6.26 -2.66
C ALA A 313 -16.67 6.87 -1.24
N ASP A 314 -15.49 7.27 -0.78
CA ASP A 314 -15.26 7.98 0.48
C ASP A 314 -15.58 9.49 0.39
N GLY A 315 -16.03 9.98 -0.78
CA GLY A 315 -16.49 11.35 -0.99
C GLY A 315 -15.44 12.33 -1.53
N GLN A 316 -14.29 11.85 -2.00
CA GLN A 316 -13.28 12.68 -2.65
C GLN A 316 -13.37 12.60 -4.16
N LEU A 317 -13.98 13.61 -4.77
CA LEU A 317 -14.04 13.71 -6.23
C LEU A 317 -12.70 14.19 -6.83
N PRO A 318 -12.36 13.73 -8.07
CA PRO A 318 -11.27 14.33 -8.83
C PRO A 318 -11.47 15.84 -9.00
N SER A 319 -10.39 16.62 -8.82
CA SER A 319 -10.45 18.08 -8.93
C SER A 319 -9.10 18.66 -9.41
N ASN A 320 -8.98 19.99 -9.46
CA ASN A 320 -7.75 20.67 -9.87
C ASN A 320 -6.83 21.02 -8.70
N THR A 321 -7.25 20.77 -7.46
CA THR A 321 -6.49 21.14 -6.26
C THR A 321 -6.57 20.07 -5.18
N GLY A 322 -5.61 20.09 -4.25
CA GLY A 322 -5.60 19.24 -3.06
C GLY A 322 -5.65 17.74 -3.36
N ALA A 323 -6.34 16.98 -2.51
CA ALA A 323 -6.47 15.53 -2.65
C ALA A 323 -7.13 15.13 -3.98
N GLY A 324 -8.11 15.90 -4.44
CA GLY A 324 -8.79 15.62 -5.71
C GLY A 324 -7.87 15.73 -6.93
N TYR A 325 -6.86 16.61 -6.89
CA TYR A 325 -5.83 16.68 -7.93
C TYR A 325 -4.99 15.41 -8.00
N VAL A 326 -4.60 14.88 -6.85
CA VAL A 326 -3.83 13.64 -6.79
C VAL A 326 -4.65 12.47 -7.34
N ILE A 327 -5.93 12.35 -6.93
CA ILE A 327 -6.84 11.31 -7.44
C ILE A 327 -7.04 11.43 -8.95
N ARG A 328 -7.21 12.66 -9.48
CA ARG A 328 -7.28 12.90 -10.93
C ARG A 328 -6.00 12.48 -11.65
N ARG A 329 -4.84 12.77 -11.08
CA ARG A 329 -3.53 12.38 -11.64
C ARG A 329 -3.38 10.87 -11.72
N ILE A 330 -3.78 10.12 -10.68
CA ILE A 330 -3.78 8.66 -10.68
C ILE A 330 -4.68 8.11 -11.79
N LEU A 331 -5.91 8.62 -11.90
CA LEU A 331 -6.85 8.20 -12.95
C LEU A 331 -6.28 8.47 -14.35
N ARG A 332 -5.74 9.67 -14.57
CA ARG A 332 -5.12 10.03 -15.87
C ARG A 332 -3.93 9.15 -16.22
N ARG A 333 -3.14 8.71 -15.22
CA ARG A 333 -2.06 7.74 -15.46
C ARG A 333 -2.62 6.41 -15.96
N ALA A 334 -3.67 5.88 -15.36
CA ALA A 334 -4.34 4.66 -15.83
C ALA A 334 -4.90 4.80 -17.26
N ILE A 335 -5.59 5.92 -17.55
CA ILE A 335 -6.14 6.20 -18.89
C ILE A 335 -5.03 6.25 -19.93
N ARG A 336 -3.93 6.92 -19.62
CA ARG A 336 -2.76 7.01 -20.52
C ARG A 336 -2.18 5.63 -20.85
N TYR A 337 -2.02 4.76 -19.84
CA TYR A 337 -1.54 3.40 -20.08
C TYR A 337 -2.52 2.58 -20.94
N GLY A 338 -3.82 2.73 -20.70
CA GLY A 338 -4.85 2.12 -21.54
C GLY A 338 -4.80 2.61 -23.00
N TYR A 339 -4.65 3.91 -23.21
CA TYR A 339 -4.54 4.51 -24.53
C TYR A 339 -3.26 4.08 -25.25
N SER A 340 -2.09 4.25 -24.61
CA SER A 340 -0.78 4.09 -25.25
C SER A 340 -0.40 2.63 -25.50
N PHE A 341 -0.77 1.71 -24.62
CA PHE A 341 -0.31 0.32 -24.66
C PHE A 341 -1.41 -0.70 -24.96
N LEU A 342 -2.69 -0.35 -24.71
CA LEU A 342 -3.82 -1.24 -24.98
C LEU A 342 -4.75 -0.68 -26.07
N GLY A 343 -4.38 0.43 -26.73
CA GLY A 343 -5.12 1.01 -27.84
C GLY A 343 -6.53 1.52 -27.51
N MET A 344 -6.83 1.77 -26.23
CA MET A 344 -8.17 2.14 -25.77
C MET A 344 -8.45 3.62 -26.02
N LYS A 345 -9.31 3.91 -26.97
CA LYS A 345 -9.73 5.29 -27.34
C LYS A 345 -11.06 5.72 -26.73
N GLU A 346 -11.81 4.79 -26.17
CA GLU A 346 -13.09 4.99 -25.53
C GLU A 346 -13.02 4.65 -24.03
N PRO A 347 -13.86 5.26 -23.18
CA PRO A 347 -13.91 4.97 -21.75
C PRO A 347 -14.18 3.48 -21.45
N PHE A 348 -13.34 2.87 -20.64
CA PHE A 348 -13.48 1.47 -20.24
C PHE A 348 -13.17 1.19 -18.77
N ILE A 349 -12.37 2.04 -18.11
CA ILE A 349 -11.95 1.86 -16.70
C ILE A 349 -13.17 1.84 -15.78
N ASN A 350 -14.20 2.64 -16.08
CA ASN A 350 -15.46 2.64 -15.34
C ASN A 350 -16.14 1.26 -15.29
N LYS A 351 -15.89 0.37 -16.27
CA LYS A 351 -16.47 -0.98 -16.32
C LYS A 351 -15.84 -1.93 -15.30
N LEU A 352 -14.70 -1.57 -14.70
CA LEU A 352 -14.03 -2.33 -13.65
C LEU A 352 -14.68 -2.13 -12.27
N VAL A 353 -15.41 -1.03 -12.08
CA VAL A 353 -16.02 -0.67 -10.78
C VAL A 353 -16.97 -1.75 -10.28
N ALA A 354 -17.75 -2.36 -11.16
CA ALA A 354 -18.68 -3.43 -10.78
C ALA A 354 -17.97 -4.68 -10.27
N VAL A 355 -16.81 -5.02 -10.86
CA VAL A 355 -15.96 -6.13 -10.41
C VAL A 355 -15.42 -5.82 -9.02
N LEU A 356 -14.87 -4.62 -8.84
CA LEU A 356 -14.33 -4.15 -7.56
C LEU A 356 -15.40 -4.16 -6.45
N ALA A 357 -16.59 -3.64 -6.73
CA ALA A 357 -17.71 -3.63 -5.79
C ALA A 357 -18.16 -5.06 -5.40
N SER A 358 -18.13 -6.00 -6.34
CA SER A 358 -18.42 -7.40 -6.06
C SER A 358 -17.37 -8.07 -5.17
N GLN A 359 -16.10 -7.76 -5.38
CA GLN A 359 -14.99 -8.37 -4.63
C GLN A 359 -14.84 -7.80 -3.21
N MET A 360 -14.94 -6.48 -3.07
CA MET A 360 -14.58 -5.78 -1.84
C MET A 360 -15.77 -5.23 -1.06
N GLY A 361 -16.97 -5.20 -1.64
CA GLY A 361 -18.15 -4.58 -1.05
C GLY A 361 -18.75 -5.30 0.18
N GLU A 362 -18.25 -6.49 0.54
CA GLU A 362 -18.59 -7.16 1.80
C GLU A 362 -17.88 -6.49 2.98
N PHE A 363 -16.62 -6.09 2.81
CA PHE A 363 -15.78 -5.48 3.84
C PHE A 363 -15.78 -3.96 3.79
N PHE A 364 -16.02 -3.41 2.61
CA PHE A 364 -16.05 -1.97 2.33
C PHE A 364 -17.37 -1.61 1.65
N PRO A 365 -18.47 -1.51 2.42
CA PRO A 365 -19.81 -1.34 1.86
C PRO A 365 -20.00 -0.04 1.06
N GLU A 366 -19.15 0.98 1.30
CA GLU A 366 -19.18 2.25 0.59
C GLU A 366 -18.99 2.09 -0.93
N ILE A 367 -18.10 1.18 -1.38
CA ILE A 367 -17.88 0.96 -2.82
C ILE A 367 -19.13 0.38 -3.50
N LYS A 368 -19.89 -0.43 -2.78
CA LYS A 368 -21.13 -1.02 -3.29
C LYS A 368 -22.28 -0.01 -3.28
N SER A 369 -22.43 0.75 -2.19
CA SER A 369 -23.47 1.77 -2.06
C SER A 369 -23.30 2.95 -3.01
N GLN A 370 -22.05 3.32 -3.33
CA GLN A 370 -21.70 4.42 -4.23
C GLN A 370 -21.34 3.95 -5.65
N GLN A 371 -21.53 2.68 -5.98
CA GLN A 371 -21.07 2.09 -7.24
C GLN A 371 -21.47 2.92 -8.48
N GLN A 372 -22.72 3.38 -8.54
CA GLN A 372 -23.20 4.15 -9.69
C GLN A 372 -22.52 5.52 -9.80
N LEU A 373 -22.33 6.22 -8.68
CA LEU A 373 -21.61 7.49 -8.62
C LEU A 373 -20.16 7.31 -9.10
N VAL A 374 -19.46 6.34 -8.53
CA VAL A 374 -18.07 6.02 -8.90
C VAL A 374 -17.93 5.70 -10.38
N THR A 375 -18.82 4.85 -10.91
CA THR A 375 -18.86 4.49 -12.34
C THR A 375 -19.03 5.72 -13.23
N ASN A 376 -19.95 6.62 -12.89
CA ASN A 376 -20.24 7.81 -13.68
C ASN A 376 -19.08 8.81 -13.64
N VAL A 377 -18.53 9.08 -12.44
CA VAL A 377 -17.40 10.01 -12.28
C VAL A 377 -16.18 9.54 -13.05
N ILE A 378 -15.81 8.26 -12.92
CA ILE A 378 -14.67 7.70 -13.67
C ILE A 378 -14.91 7.81 -15.16
N ARG A 379 -16.12 7.48 -15.66
CA ARG A 379 -16.44 7.55 -17.09
C ARG A 379 -16.30 8.98 -17.63
N GLU A 380 -16.84 9.98 -16.92
CA GLU A 380 -16.81 11.38 -17.38
C GLU A 380 -15.37 11.94 -17.37
N GLU A 381 -14.59 11.67 -16.32
CA GLU A 381 -13.19 12.07 -16.26
C GLU A 381 -12.35 11.38 -17.35
N GLU A 382 -12.59 10.10 -17.61
CA GLU A 382 -11.92 9.33 -18.66
C GLU A 382 -12.25 9.88 -20.05
N ALA A 383 -13.55 10.09 -20.36
CA ALA A 383 -13.98 10.66 -21.62
C ALA A 383 -13.41 12.07 -21.84
N SER A 384 -13.39 12.90 -20.81
CA SER A 384 -12.81 14.23 -20.87
C SER A 384 -11.31 14.20 -21.16
N PHE A 385 -10.56 13.33 -20.46
CA PHE A 385 -9.11 13.25 -20.63
C PHE A 385 -8.70 12.63 -21.95
N LEU A 386 -9.43 11.63 -22.46
CA LEU A 386 -9.17 11.03 -23.78
C LEU A 386 -9.25 12.07 -24.90
N ARG A 387 -10.26 12.98 -24.85
CA ARG A 387 -10.33 14.11 -25.82
C ARG A 387 -9.10 15.03 -25.71
N THR A 388 -8.67 15.34 -24.50
CA THR A 388 -7.48 16.17 -24.28
C THR A 388 -6.21 15.48 -24.76
N LEU A 389 -6.08 14.19 -24.51
CA LEU A 389 -4.94 13.36 -24.92
C LEU A 389 -4.82 13.29 -26.44
N GLU A 390 -5.92 13.06 -27.14
CA GLU A 390 -5.98 13.04 -28.62
C GLU A 390 -5.58 14.39 -29.23
N GLN A 391 -6.12 15.49 -28.71
CA GLN A 391 -5.75 16.84 -29.16
C GLN A 391 -4.27 17.15 -28.88
N GLY A 392 -3.77 16.78 -27.71
CA GLY A 392 -2.36 16.95 -27.36
C GLY A 392 -1.41 16.19 -28.26
N LEU A 393 -1.76 14.95 -28.66
CA LEU A 393 -0.97 14.15 -29.61
C LEU A 393 -0.92 14.79 -31.02
N ILE A 394 -2.08 15.27 -31.53
CA ILE A 394 -2.13 15.96 -32.82
C ILE A 394 -1.23 17.21 -32.81
N LEU A 395 -1.26 17.99 -31.71
CA LEU A 395 -0.42 19.17 -31.56
C LEU A 395 1.06 18.81 -31.46
N LEU A 396 1.40 17.75 -30.71
CA LEU A 396 2.76 17.27 -30.58
C LEU A 396 3.33 16.80 -31.93
N GLU A 397 2.57 16.02 -32.70
CA GLU A 397 2.92 15.62 -34.05
C GLU A 397 3.17 16.80 -34.98
N ASN A 398 2.32 17.84 -34.93
CA ASN A 398 2.51 19.08 -35.69
C ASN A 398 3.80 19.82 -35.24
N ILE A 399 4.09 19.84 -33.94
CA ILE A 399 5.33 20.47 -33.43
C ILE A 399 6.56 19.72 -33.93
N ILE A 400 6.54 18.38 -33.90
CA ILE A 400 7.64 17.53 -34.35
C ILE A 400 7.84 17.68 -35.85
N THR A 401 6.77 17.60 -36.65
CA THR A 401 6.81 17.70 -38.12
C THR A 401 7.36 19.04 -38.59
N ASN A 402 7.06 20.14 -37.86
CA ASN A 402 7.51 21.48 -38.20
C ASN A 402 8.78 21.92 -37.42
N ALA A 403 9.40 21.00 -36.66
CA ALA A 403 10.63 21.31 -35.95
C ALA A 403 11.84 21.31 -36.92
N THR A 404 12.60 22.40 -36.93
CA THR A 404 13.88 22.49 -37.66
C THR A 404 15.03 21.84 -36.89
N GLU A 405 14.85 21.65 -35.59
CA GLU A 405 15.80 21.01 -34.69
C GLU A 405 15.10 19.84 -33.95
N LYS A 406 15.88 18.82 -33.56
CA LYS A 406 15.35 17.66 -32.80
C LYS A 406 15.05 17.99 -31.32
N VAL A 407 14.63 19.23 -31.05
CA VAL A 407 14.37 19.72 -29.70
C VAL A 407 13.02 20.45 -29.66
N ILE A 408 12.17 20.06 -28.73
CA ILE A 408 10.94 20.80 -28.40
C ILE A 408 11.27 21.85 -27.36
N SER A 409 11.01 23.12 -27.64
CA SER A 409 11.27 24.20 -26.69
C SER A 409 10.40 24.04 -25.43
N GLY A 410 10.95 24.39 -24.25
CA GLY A 410 10.22 24.37 -22.99
C GLY A 410 8.91 25.15 -23.01
N LYS A 411 8.81 26.25 -23.77
CA LYS A 411 7.58 27.02 -23.95
C LYS A 411 6.50 26.18 -24.66
N ARG A 412 6.84 25.41 -25.69
CA ARG A 412 5.88 24.54 -26.40
C ARG A 412 5.47 23.36 -25.52
N ALA A 413 6.41 22.75 -24.80
CA ALA A 413 6.11 21.69 -23.84
C ALA A 413 5.20 22.19 -22.71
N PHE A 414 5.44 23.41 -22.21
CA PHE A 414 4.59 24.04 -21.20
C PHE A 414 3.17 24.30 -21.70
N ILE A 415 2.99 24.77 -22.94
CA ILE A 415 1.67 24.98 -23.55
C ILE A 415 0.89 23.66 -23.66
N LEU A 416 1.56 22.57 -24.09
CA LEU A 416 0.94 21.24 -24.12
C LEU A 416 0.47 20.81 -22.73
N TYR A 417 1.28 21.02 -21.71
CA TYR A 417 0.96 20.66 -20.33
C TYR A 417 -0.12 21.56 -19.72
N ASP A 418 0.07 22.87 -19.75
CA ASP A 418 -0.78 23.83 -19.04
C ASP A 418 -2.14 24.05 -19.73
N THR A 419 -2.12 24.26 -21.06
CA THR A 419 -3.32 24.61 -21.82
C THR A 419 -4.14 23.37 -22.20
N TYR A 420 -3.45 22.31 -22.60
CA TYR A 420 -4.11 21.10 -23.10
C TYR A 420 -4.10 19.95 -22.09
N GLY A 421 -3.48 20.13 -20.90
CA GLY A 421 -3.37 19.08 -19.89
C GLY A 421 -2.64 17.83 -20.37
N PHE A 422 -1.81 17.98 -21.42
CA PHE A 422 -1.06 16.86 -21.99
C PHE A 422 0.15 16.53 -21.10
N PRO A 423 0.31 15.28 -20.65
CA PRO A 423 1.36 14.93 -19.70
C PRO A 423 2.76 15.24 -20.20
N ILE A 424 3.59 15.86 -19.37
CA ILE A 424 4.95 16.30 -19.75
C ILE A 424 5.86 15.13 -20.11
N ASP A 425 5.69 14.00 -19.46
CA ASP A 425 6.42 12.76 -19.71
C ASP A 425 6.11 12.16 -21.10
N LEU A 426 4.91 12.39 -21.66
CA LEU A 426 4.60 12.05 -23.06
C LEU A 426 5.25 13.02 -24.05
N THR A 427 5.51 14.24 -23.63
CA THR A 427 6.21 15.22 -24.48
C THR A 427 7.72 14.92 -24.56
N SER A 428 8.28 14.22 -23.55
CA SER A 428 9.70 13.88 -23.45
C SER A 428 10.06 12.52 -24.08
N LEU A 429 9.09 11.69 -24.38
CA LEU A 429 9.26 10.43 -25.15
C LEU A 429 9.47 10.71 -26.65
#